data_323a38281eac4663cee0098ed9b0883b
#
_entry.id   323a38281eac4663cee0098ed9b0883b
#
_cell.length_a   1.000
_cell.length_b   1.000
_cell.length_c   1.000
_cell.angle_alpha   90.00
_cell.angle_beta   90.00
_cell.angle_gamma   90.00
#
_symmetry.space_group_name_H-M   'P 1'
#
loop_
_entity.id
_entity.type
_entity.pdbx_description
1 polymer ?
#
loop_
_entity_poly.entity_id
_entity_poly.type
_entity_poly.pdbx_seq_one_letter_code
_entity_poly.pdbx_strand_id
1 'polypeptide(L)'
;MEKVNFLTAGQSEEVALRFACDLVGKLYLISLKRDQIDLINLRCFDANQAHAIDKLLWQIPENLFIPHKLINNKDSKDCKVEISYPGIRTIKNYDFLINLNPQLPSNYRDFRETYQIVIKDESSFQEKARASYKKCLKDGIKPTYID
;
A
#
# COMPACT_ATOMS: atom_id res chain seq x y z
N MET A 1 4.38 16.19 -7.95
CA MET A 1 5.08 15.24 -8.83
C MET A 1 4.95 13.84 -8.28
N GLU A 2 4.39 12.96 -9.07
CA GLU A 2 4.13 11.60 -8.61
C GLU A 2 5.42 10.78 -8.56
N LYS A 3 5.60 10.02 -7.50
CA LYS A 3 6.69 9.06 -7.36
C LYS A 3 6.10 7.67 -7.25
N VAL A 4 6.69 6.74 -7.98
CA VAL A 4 6.30 5.33 -7.89
C VAL A 4 7.55 4.52 -7.56
N ASN A 5 7.47 3.75 -6.47
CA ASN A 5 8.57 2.93 -5.99
C ASN A 5 8.14 1.46 -6.02
N PHE A 6 8.92 0.64 -6.69
CA PHE A 6 8.71 -0.81 -6.67
C PHE A 6 9.67 -1.41 -5.66
N LEU A 7 9.12 -2.03 -4.63
CA LEU A 7 9.89 -2.57 -3.51
C LEU A 7 9.73 -4.09 -3.45
N THR A 8 10.83 -4.80 -3.54
CA THR A 8 10.80 -6.25 -3.38
C THR A 8 10.70 -6.62 -1.91
N ALA A 9 9.74 -7.46 -1.58
CA ALA A 9 9.45 -7.84 -0.20
C ALA A 9 9.46 -9.36 -0.03
N GLY A 10 10.55 -9.99 -0.41
CA GLY A 10 10.74 -11.44 -0.22
C GLY A 10 10.01 -12.28 -1.25
N GLN A 11 9.79 -13.55 -0.92
CA GLN A 11 9.26 -14.56 -1.84
C GLN A 11 7.92 -15.13 -1.42
N SER A 12 7.30 -14.57 -0.38
CA SER A 12 6.03 -15.07 0.12
C SER A 12 5.10 -13.94 0.51
N GLU A 13 3.80 -14.22 0.50
CA GLU A 13 2.78 -13.28 0.95
C GLU A 13 3.01 -12.86 2.40
N GLU A 14 3.35 -13.81 3.27
CA GLU A 14 3.57 -13.52 4.69
C GLU A 14 4.64 -12.46 4.89
N VAL A 15 5.77 -12.60 4.21
CA VAL A 15 6.88 -11.64 4.30
C VAL A 15 6.43 -10.28 3.74
N ALA A 16 5.68 -10.29 2.64
CA ALA A 16 5.19 -9.06 2.03
C ALA A 16 4.22 -8.31 2.95
N LEU A 17 3.34 -9.01 3.65
CA LEU A 17 2.40 -8.38 4.58
C LEU A 17 3.15 -7.72 5.75
N ARG A 18 4.17 -8.38 6.28
CA ARG A 18 5.00 -7.82 7.35
C ARG A 18 5.78 -6.60 6.87
N PHE A 19 6.33 -6.68 5.68
CA PHE A 19 7.02 -5.56 5.05
C PHE A 19 6.09 -4.35 4.90
N ALA A 20 4.86 -4.59 4.44
CA ALA A 20 3.87 -3.52 4.27
C ALA A 20 3.53 -2.87 5.61
N CYS A 21 3.36 -3.66 6.67
CA CYS A 21 3.08 -3.11 8.00
C CYS A 21 4.23 -2.24 8.50
N ASP A 22 5.48 -2.68 8.31
CA ASP A 22 6.65 -1.89 8.69
C ASP A 22 6.72 -0.58 7.89
N LEU A 23 6.40 -0.63 6.60
CA LEU A 23 6.38 0.57 5.77
C LEU A 23 5.30 1.55 6.22
N VAL A 24 4.11 1.05 6.55
CA VAL A 24 3.04 1.88 7.12
C VAL A 24 3.55 2.57 8.38
N GLY A 25 4.24 1.83 9.24
CA GLY A 25 4.80 2.39 10.47
C GLY A 25 5.79 3.51 10.21
N LYS A 26 6.68 3.34 9.26
CA LYS A 26 7.67 4.37 8.89
C LYS A 26 6.99 5.63 8.37
N LEU A 27 6.03 5.48 7.48
CA LEU A 27 5.31 6.63 6.92
C LEU A 27 4.49 7.34 7.99
N TYR A 28 3.87 6.57 8.87
CA TYR A 28 3.07 7.12 9.96
C TYR A 28 3.94 7.96 10.91
N LEU A 29 5.13 7.46 11.28
CA LEU A 29 6.05 8.18 12.14
C LEU A 29 6.58 9.46 11.49
N ILE A 30 6.88 9.42 10.20
CA ILE A 30 7.32 10.61 9.46
C ILE A 30 6.22 11.65 9.47
N SER A 31 4.99 11.24 9.25
CA SER A 31 3.82 12.12 9.27
C SER A 31 3.65 12.80 10.63
N LEU A 32 3.80 12.04 11.72
CA LEU A 32 3.70 12.58 13.07
C LEU A 32 4.79 13.61 13.36
N LYS A 33 6.02 13.35 12.93
CA LYS A 33 7.15 14.26 13.14
C LYS A 33 6.99 15.60 12.42
N ARG A 34 6.33 15.56 11.26
CA ARG A 34 6.09 16.76 10.46
C ARG A 34 4.87 17.54 10.91
N ASP A 35 4.13 17.01 11.87
CA ASP A 35 2.86 17.57 12.31
C ASP A 35 1.90 17.77 11.13
N GLN A 36 1.92 16.82 10.20
CA GLN A 36 1.08 16.81 9.00
C GLN A 36 0.07 15.68 9.07
N ILE A 37 -1.06 15.90 8.39
CA ILE A 37 -2.07 14.88 8.24
C ILE A 37 -1.85 14.23 6.86
N ASP A 38 -1.02 13.18 6.83
CA ASP A 38 -0.81 12.39 5.63
C ASP A 38 -1.74 11.17 5.68
N LEU A 39 -2.53 11.00 4.64
CA LEU A 39 -3.45 9.86 4.54
C LEU A 39 -2.78 8.74 3.76
N ILE A 40 -2.83 7.54 4.31
CA ILE A 40 -2.21 6.35 3.74
C ILE A 40 -3.30 5.35 3.36
N ASN A 41 -3.32 4.95 2.10
CA ASN A 41 -4.17 3.87 1.64
C ASN A 41 -3.33 2.60 1.48
N LEU A 42 -3.71 1.56 2.19
CA LEU A 42 -3.11 0.24 2.07
C LEU A 42 -4.06 -0.62 1.25
N ARG A 43 -3.72 -0.81 -0.03
CA ARG A 43 -4.57 -1.52 -0.98
C ARG A 43 -4.14 -2.97 -1.07
N CYS A 44 -5.05 -3.86 -0.71
CA CYS A 44 -4.80 -5.29 -0.69
C CYS A 44 -5.29 -5.97 -1.97
N PHE A 45 -4.93 -7.23 -2.14
CA PHE A 45 -5.31 -8.03 -3.31
C PHE A 45 -6.79 -8.41 -3.26
N ASP A 46 -7.26 -8.80 -2.07
CA ASP A 46 -8.65 -9.21 -1.88
C ASP A 46 -9.08 -8.96 -0.43
N ALA A 47 -10.33 -9.29 -0.13
CA ALA A 47 -10.89 -9.11 1.21
C ALA A 47 -10.15 -9.95 2.26
N ASN A 48 -9.75 -11.17 1.92
CA ASN A 48 -9.04 -12.04 2.86
C ASN A 48 -7.71 -11.43 3.27
N GLN A 49 -6.95 -10.92 2.31
CA GLN A 49 -5.68 -10.26 2.61
C GLN A 49 -5.91 -8.99 3.44
N ALA A 50 -6.96 -8.23 3.12
CA ALA A 50 -7.28 -7.02 3.86
C ALA A 50 -7.60 -7.32 5.33
N HIS A 51 -8.37 -8.37 5.60
CA HIS A 51 -8.65 -8.78 6.97
C HIS A 51 -7.40 -9.27 7.70
N ALA A 52 -6.53 -9.98 7.00
CA ALA A 52 -5.28 -10.48 7.58
C ALA A 52 -4.37 -9.31 8.01
N ILE A 53 -4.21 -8.32 7.14
CA ILE A 53 -3.32 -7.20 7.44
C ILE A 53 -3.94 -6.26 8.48
N ASP A 54 -5.26 -6.16 8.53
CA ASP A 54 -5.95 -5.41 9.58
C ASP A 54 -5.58 -5.93 10.98
N LYS A 55 -5.55 -7.24 11.14
CA LYS A 55 -5.13 -7.86 12.39
C LYS A 55 -3.63 -7.68 12.64
N LEU A 56 -2.83 -7.82 11.60
CA LEU A 56 -1.38 -7.76 11.72
C LEU A 56 -0.90 -6.36 12.13
N LEU A 57 -1.56 -5.31 11.67
CA LEU A 57 -1.20 -3.93 12.02
C LEU A 57 -1.35 -3.60 13.49
N TRP A 58 -2.12 -4.38 14.25
CA TRP A 58 -2.18 -4.23 15.70
C TRP A 58 -0.94 -4.79 16.40
N GLN A 59 -0.14 -5.59 15.71
CA GLN A 59 1.02 -6.29 16.26
C GLN A 59 2.34 -5.81 15.67
N ILE A 60 2.34 -5.35 14.43
CA ILE A 60 3.53 -4.93 13.69
C ILE A 60 3.32 -3.50 13.17
N PRO A 61 4.30 -2.59 13.36
CA PRO A 61 5.55 -2.75 14.10
C PRO A 61 5.33 -2.88 15.61
N GLU A 62 6.22 -3.64 16.27
CA GLU A 62 6.16 -3.75 17.72
C GLU A 62 6.32 -2.38 18.38
N ASN A 63 5.64 -2.20 19.51
CA ASN A 63 5.72 -0.99 20.31
C ASN A 63 5.22 0.28 19.61
N LEU A 64 4.51 0.12 18.50
CA LEU A 64 3.89 1.25 17.80
C LEU A 64 2.41 0.99 17.62
N PHE A 65 1.59 1.88 18.15
CA PHE A 65 0.15 1.83 17.96
C PHE A 65 -0.21 2.70 16.76
N ILE A 66 -0.74 2.07 15.71
CA ILE A 66 -1.16 2.77 14.49
C ILE A 66 -2.67 2.66 14.36
N PRO A 67 -3.41 3.75 14.58
CA PRO A 67 -4.85 3.73 14.32
C PRO A 67 -5.10 3.45 12.84
N HIS A 68 -5.87 2.42 12.56
CA HIS A 68 -6.20 2.03 11.19
C HIS A 68 -7.59 1.44 11.13
N LYS A 69 -8.18 1.42 9.95
CA LYS A 69 -9.47 0.78 9.74
C LYS A 69 -9.54 0.11 8.38
N LEU A 70 -10.27 -0.98 8.32
CA LEU A 70 -10.69 -1.59 7.08
C LEU A 70 -11.86 -0.76 6.54
N ILE A 71 -11.74 -0.30 5.29
CA ILE A 71 -12.82 0.50 4.71
C ILE A 71 -14.05 -0.40 4.53
N ASN A 72 -15.11 -0.05 5.22
CA ASN A 72 -16.42 -0.57 4.94
C ASN A 72 -17.36 0.63 4.89
N ASN A 73 -18.44 0.53 4.16
CA ASN A 73 -19.32 1.67 3.91
C ASN A 73 -20.15 2.11 5.12
N LYS A 74 -19.91 1.52 6.29
CA LYS A 74 -20.71 1.75 7.49
C LYS A 74 -19.99 2.53 8.58
N ASP A 75 -18.66 2.66 8.48
CA ASP A 75 -17.89 3.30 9.54
C ASP A 75 -17.60 4.76 9.13
N SER A 76 -17.98 5.67 10.03
CA SER A 76 -17.80 7.11 9.81
C SER A 76 -16.54 7.67 10.44
N LYS A 77 -15.78 6.86 11.21
CA LYS A 77 -14.57 7.35 11.85
C LYS A 77 -13.39 7.39 10.86
N ASP A 78 -12.69 8.50 10.86
CA ASP A 78 -11.54 8.69 10.01
C ASP A 78 -10.26 8.25 10.71
N CYS A 79 -9.48 7.43 10.02
CA CYS A 79 -8.14 7.08 10.43
C CYS A 79 -7.16 7.54 9.36
N LYS A 80 -5.91 7.80 9.76
CA LYS A 80 -4.87 8.17 8.79
C LYS A 80 -4.51 7.00 7.89
N VAL A 81 -4.66 5.79 8.37
CA VAL A 81 -4.37 4.56 7.62
C VAL A 81 -5.68 3.84 7.35
N GLU A 82 -5.98 3.64 6.08
CA GLU A 82 -7.19 2.95 5.66
C GLU A 82 -6.84 1.80 4.72
N ILE A 83 -7.43 0.64 5.00
CA ILE A 83 -7.18 -0.58 4.23
C ILE A 83 -8.31 -0.77 3.24
N SER A 84 -7.96 -0.99 1.97
CA SER A 84 -8.91 -1.20 0.90
C SER A 84 -8.54 -2.44 0.07
N TYR A 85 -9.45 -2.84 -0.81
CA TYR A 85 -9.23 -3.93 -1.76
C TYR A 85 -10.16 -3.70 -2.96
N PRO A 86 -9.95 -4.39 -4.09
CA PRO A 86 -10.77 -4.17 -5.28
C PRO A 86 -12.26 -4.35 -5.01
N GLY A 87 -13.06 -3.44 -5.53
CA GLY A 87 -14.51 -3.40 -5.29
C GLY A 87 -14.93 -2.45 -4.19
N ILE A 88 -14.00 -2.00 -3.35
CA ILE A 88 -14.27 -1.01 -2.31
C ILE A 88 -13.94 0.37 -2.89
N ARG A 89 -14.90 1.27 -2.79
CA ARG A 89 -14.73 2.63 -3.27
C ARG A 89 -14.03 3.49 -2.23
N THR A 90 -12.93 4.12 -2.64
CA THR A 90 -12.22 5.09 -1.80
C THR A 90 -12.66 6.49 -2.23
N ILE A 91 -13.15 7.26 -1.27
CA ILE A 91 -13.69 8.60 -1.53
C ILE A 91 -12.77 9.72 -1.08
N LYS A 92 -11.64 9.39 -0.46
CA LYS A 92 -10.69 10.37 0.02
C LYS A 92 -9.50 10.50 -0.92
N ASN A 93 -8.85 11.67 -0.85
CA ASN A 93 -7.57 11.87 -1.52
C ASN A 93 -6.46 11.48 -0.54
N TYR A 94 -5.78 10.38 -0.85
CA TYR A 94 -4.67 9.90 -0.02
C TYR A 94 -3.35 10.46 -0.53
N ASP A 95 -2.42 10.68 0.39
CA ASP A 95 -1.07 11.10 0.04
C ASP A 95 -0.21 9.94 -0.40
N PHE A 96 -0.36 8.79 0.26
CA PHE A 96 0.44 7.61 0.01
C PHE A 96 -0.43 6.42 -0.34
N LEU A 97 0.02 5.66 -1.33
CA LEU A 97 -0.56 4.36 -1.68
C LEU A 97 0.49 3.30 -1.42
N ILE A 98 0.16 2.34 -0.57
CA ILE A 98 0.93 1.10 -0.42
C ILE A 98 0.11 0.01 -1.07
N ASN A 99 0.58 -0.52 -2.19
CA ASN A 99 -0.18 -1.45 -3.00
C ASN A 99 0.39 -2.86 -2.90
N LEU A 100 -0.38 -3.75 -2.31
CA LEU A 100 -0.07 -5.18 -2.25
C LEU A 100 -0.65 -5.95 -3.43
N ASN A 101 -1.61 -5.36 -4.13
CA ASN A 101 -2.12 -5.93 -5.36
C ASN A 101 -1.06 -5.79 -6.44
N PRO A 102 -0.71 -6.85 -7.19
CA PRO A 102 0.32 -6.74 -8.23
C PRO A 102 -0.05 -5.81 -9.36
N GLN A 103 -1.33 -5.50 -9.50
CA GLN A 103 -1.82 -4.56 -10.50
C GLN A 103 -2.03 -3.19 -9.88
N LEU A 104 -1.44 -2.15 -10.47
CA LEU A 104 -1.67 -0.78 -10.02
C LEU A 104 -3.12 -0.37 -10.28
N PRO A 105 -3.74 0.37 -9.36
CA PRO A 105 -5.07 0.91 -9.61
C PRO A 105 -4.99 1.96 -10.72
N SER A 106 -6.10 2.17 -11.42
CA SER A 106 -6.14 3.13 -12.52
C SER A 106 -5.83 4.56 -12.08
N ASN A 107 -6.11 4.88 -10.82
CA ASN A 107 -5.90 6.21 -10.25
C ASN A 107 -4.58 6.34 -9.46
N TYR A 108 -3.59 5.47 -9.72
CA TYR A 108 -2.33 5.51 -8.96
C TYR A 108 -1.62 6.86 -9.06
N ARG A 109 -1.85 7.61 -10.13
CA ARG A 109 -1.23 8.92 -10.33
C ARG A 109 -1.82 10.02 -9.46
N ASP A 110 -2.95 9.76 -8.80
CA ASP A 110 -3.57 10.73 -7.90
C ASP A 110 -2.87 10.79 -6.54
N PHE A 111 -2.00 9.81 -6.26
CA PHE A 111 -1.22 9.78 -5.02
C PHE A 111 0.09 10.52 -5.21
N ARG A 112 0.54 11.20 -4.14
CA ARG A 112 1.83 11.88 -4.16
C ARG A 112 2.96 10.87 -4.29
N GLU A 113 2.84 9.73 -3.62
CA GLU A 113 3.84 8.67 -3.69
C GLU A 113 3.17 7.30 -3.60
N THR A 114 3.60 6.40 -4.47
CA THR A 114 3.08 5.03 -4.54
C THR A 114 4.20 4.04 -4.24
N TYR A 115 3.92 3.09 -3.37
CA TYR A 115 4.82 1.98 -3.05
C TYR A 115 4.17 0.69 -3.53
N GLN A 116 4.72 0.14 -4.61
CA GLN A 116 4.26 -1.14 -5.14
C GLN A 116 5.09 -2.26 -4.53
N ILE A 117 4.47 -3.10 -3.74
CA ILE A 117 5.12 -4.24 -3.12
C ILE A 117 5.20 -5.36 -4.14
N VAL A 118 6.39 -5.90 -4.36
CA VAL A 118 6.64 -6.98 -5.33
C VAL A 118 7.09 -8.22 -4.58
N ILE A 119 6.38 -9.32 -4.79
CA ILE A 119 6.76 -10.62 -4.27
C ILE A 119 7.55 -11.35 -5.34
N LYS A 120 8.79 -11.71 -5.04
CA LYS A 120 9.65 -12.46 -5.97
C LYS A 120 9.28 -13.94 -5.93
N ASP A 121 8.30 -14.31 -6.72
CA ASP A 121 8.00 -15.71 -6.97
C ASP A 121 7.83 -15.89 -8.48
N GLU A 122 7.78 -17.12 -8.94
CA GLU A 122 7.61 -17.40 -10.36
C GLU A 122 6.13 -17.44 -10.77
N SER A 123 5.28 -16.81 -9.96
CA SER A 123 3.84 -16.82 -10.20
C SER A 123 3.42 -15.67 -11.10
N SER A 124 2.11 -15.67 -11.41
CA SER A 124 1.47 -14.58 -12.17
C SER A 124 1.61 -13.22 -11.51
N PHE A 125 1.88 -13.17 -10.20
CA PHE A 125 2.10 -11.92 -9.48
C PHE A 125 3.29 -11.14 -10.02
N GLN A 126 4.41 -11.83 -10.27
CA GLN A 126 5.61 -11.19 -10.79
C GLN A 126 5.38 -10.65 -12.20
N GLU A 127 4.65 -11.37 -13.03
CA GLU A 127 4.30 -10.91 -14.38
C GLU A 127 3.42 -9.67 -14.33
N LYS A 128 2.44 -9.64 -13.44
CA LYS A 128 1.55 -8.49 -13.28
C LYS A 128 2.32 -7.27 -12.77
N ALA A 129 3.28 -7.48 -11.87
CA ALA A 129 4.13 -6.40 -11.39
C ALA A 129 4.99 -5.82 -12.51
N ARG A 130 5.51 -6.66 -13.39
CA ARG A 130 6.25 -6.21 -14.58
C ARG A 130 5.36 -5.40 -15.51
N ALA A 131 4.12 -5.85 -15.71
CA ALA A 131 3.16 -5.12 -16.52
C ALA A 131 2.85 -3.74 -15.92
N SER A 132 2.74 -3.66 -14.60
CA SER A 132 2.53 -2.40 -13.91
C SER A 132 3.72 -1.45 -14.09
N TYR A 133 4.93 -1.97 -14.04
CA TYR A 133 6.15 -1.18 -14.29
C TYR A 133 6.13 -0.60 -15.70
N LYS A 134 5.79 -1.42 -16.68
CA LYS A 134 5.70 -0.98 -18.09
C LYS A 134 4.61 0.09 -18.26
N LYS A 135 3.51 -0.06 -17.53
CA LYS A 135 2.44 0.93 -17.58
C LYS A 135 2.93 2.30 -17.09
N CYS A 136 3.72 2.33 -16.02
CA CYS A 136 4.29 3.57 -15.53
C CYS A 136 5.16 4.23 -16.58
N LEU A 137 6.00 3.45 -17.27
CA LEU A 137 6.84 3.97 -18.35
C LEU A 137 6.01 4.56 -19.48
N LYS A 138 4.92 3.91 -19.86
CA LYS A 138 3.97 4.43 -20.86
C LYS A 138 3.37 5.75 -20.44
N ASP A 139 3.08 5.90 -19.15
CA ASP A 139 2.49 7.12 -18.61
C ASP A 139 3.51 8.23 -18.38
N GLY A 140 4.76 8.02 -18.77
CA GLY A 140 5.83 9.00 -18.64
C GLY A 140 6.47 9.06 -17.28
N ILE A 141 6.23 8.06 -16.43
CA ILE A 141 6.78 7.97 -15.07
C ILE A 141 7.90 6.94 -15.08
N LYS A 142 9.07 7.32 -14.55
CA LYS A 142 10.18 6.39 -14.39
C LYS A 142 10.17 5.88 -12.95
N PRO A 143 9.71 4.65 -12.68
CA PRO A 143 9.66 4.15 -11.32
C PRO A 143 11.05 3.87 -10.77
N THR A 144 11.16 3.97 -9.44
CA THR A 144 12.34 3.49 -8.72
C THR A 144 12.12 2.01 -8.41
N TYR A 145 13.16 1.22 -8.55
CA TYR A 145 13.11 -0.19 -8.18
C TYR A 145 14.15 -0.46 -7.10
N ILE A 146 13.69 -0.99 -5.98
CA ILE A 146 14.54 -1.33 -4.84
C ILE A 146 14.39 -2.82 -4.56
N ASP A 147 15.47 -3.52 -4.69
CA ASP A 147 15.51 -4.96 -4.47
C ASP A 147 15.86 -5.30 -3.02
#